data_ac088e4b7cace70ed7fcf0d71677bbd1
#
_entry.id   ac088e4b7cace70ed7fcf0d71677bbd1
#
_cell.length_a   1.000
_cell.length_b   1.000
_cell.length_c   1.000
_cell.angle_alpha   90.00
_cell.angle_beta   90.00
_cell.angle_gamma   90.00
#
_symmetry.space_group_name_H-M   'P 1'
#
loop_
_entity.id
_entity.type
_entity.pdbx_description
1 polymer ?
#
loop_
_entity_poly.entity_id
_entity_poly.type
_entity_poly.pdbx_seq_one_letter_code
_entity_poly.pdbx_strand_id
1 'polypeptide(L)'
;MRKVILLFLLFLSVDTVRTQGQNITFSHLTTDDGLSQFSVNSMYIDEQGIIWIGTREGLNRYNGNDIKSFKLKKNDPNSLFSNTVLRITGNRNGKVYLLCTDGVAEFDLATQRFKTLLQGNVDAIYFNEKLYIGKREEVFVYNESTGNFDLFYLSLIHISEPT
;
A
#
# COMPACT_ATOMS: atom_id res chain seq x y z
N MET A 1 -42.17 -15.06 -51.44
CA MET A 1 -41.00 -14.17 -51.65
C MET A 1 -40.87 -13.02 -50.65
N ARG A 2 -41.93 -12.26 -50.31
CA ARG A 2 -41.82 -11.14 -49.33
C ARG A 2 -41.35 -11.57 -47.91
N LYS A 3 -41.74 -12.74 -47.41
CA LYS A 3 -41.33 -13.23 -46.07
C LYS A 3 -39.87 -13.68 -46.00
N VAL A 4 -39.28 -14.13 -47.09
CA VAL A 4 -37.88 -14.55 -47.18
C VAL A 4 -36.94 -13.36 -47.21
N ILE A 5 -37.38 -12.27 -47.91
CA ILE A 5 -36.61 -11.01 -47.95
C ILE A 5 -36.58 -10.32 -46.57
N LEU A 6 -37.67 -10.41 -45.80
CA LEU A 6 -37.72 -9.87 -44.45
C LEU A 6 -36.79 -10.60 -43.48
N LEU A 7 -36.67 -11.93 -43.64
CA LEU A 7 -35.75 -12.74 -42.84
C LEU A 7 -34.28 -12.45 -43.18
N PHE A 8 -33.99 -12.14 -44.46
CA PHE A 8 -32.64 -11.82 -44.89
C PHE A 8 -32.19 -10.43 -44.44
N LEU A 9 -33.13 -9.47 -44.33
CA LEU A 9 -32.85 -8.14 -43.79
C LEU A 9 -32.63 -8.16 -42.27
N LEU A 10 -33.22 -9.12 -41.54
CA LEU A 10 -33.01 -9.28 -40.10
C LEU A 10 -31.61 -9.85 -39.77
N PHE A 11 -31.01 -10.60 -40.71
CA PHE A 11 -29.67 -11.16 -40.56
C PHE A 11 -28.54 -10.17 -40.89
N LEU A 12 -28.83 -9.04 -41.51
CA LEU A 12 -27.85 -8.01 -41.86
C LEU A 12 -27.60 -6.99 -40.76
N SER A 13 -28.36 -7.03 -39.67
CA SER A 13 -28.11 -6.21 -38.47
C SER A 13 -27.22 -6.92 -37.43
N VAL A 14 -26.20 -7.65 -37.90
CA VAL A 14 -25.13 -8.07 -37.00
C VAL A 14 -24.27 -6.83 -36.72
N ASP A 15 -24.56 -6.19 -35.63
CA ASP A 15 -23.71 -5.14 -35.09
C ASP A 15 -22.28 -5.70 -34.94
N THR A 16 -21.41 -5.22 -35.82
CA THR A 16 -19.98 -5.47 -35.68
C THR A 16 -19.53 -4.79 -34.38
N VAL A 17 -19.45 -5.56 -33.30
CA VAL A 17 -18.82 -5.12 -32.09
C VAL A 17 -17.36 -4.80 -32.43
N ARG A 18 -17.11 -3.52 -32.66
CA ARG A 18 -15.73 -3.03 -32.81
C ARG A 18 -15.07 -3.17 -31.47
N THR A 19 -14.27 -4.21 -31.32
CA THR A 19 -13.31 -4.31 -30.19
C THR A 19 -12.32 -3.17 -30.37
N GLN A 20 -12.54 -2.05 -29.68
CA GLN A 20 -11.53 -1.02 -29.56
C GLN A 20 -10.41 -1.61 -28.69
N GLY A 21 -9.32 -1.96 -29.31
CA GLY A 21 -8.09 -2.27 -28.60
C GLY A 21 -7.71 -1.03 -27.77
N GLN A 22 -7.72 -1.17 -26.44
CA GLN A 22 -7.19 -0.10 -25.59
C GLN A 22 -5.68 -0.02 -25.83
N ASN A 23 -5.21 1.08 -26.38
CA ASN A 23 -3.80 1.39 -26.44
C ASN A 23 -3.32 1.66 -25.00
N ILE A 24 -2.69 0.66 -24.37
CA ILE A 24 -2.07 0.82 -23.06
C ILE A 24 -0.77 1.61 -23.27
N THR A 25 -0.74 2.82 -22.76
CA THR A 25 0.46 3.65 -22.74
C THR A 25 1.12 3.53 -21.35
N PHE A 26 2.40 3.16 -21.31
CA PHE A 26 3.18 3.13 -20.08
C PHE A 26 3.93 4.46 -19.93
N SER A 27 3.87 5.04 -18.74
CA SER A 27 4.73 6.15 -18.33
C SER A 27 5.67 5.67 -17.22
N HIS A 28 6.86 6.26 -17.17
CA HIS A 28 7.84 5.96 -16.13
C HIS A 28 7.90 7.12 -15.15
N LEU A 29 7.86 6.80 -13.85
CA LEU A 29 8.14 7.77 -12.79
C LEU A 29 9.61 7.62 -12.39
N THR A 30 10.33 8.71 -12.44
CA THR A 30 11.76 8.79 -12.17
C THR A 30 12.08 9.73 -11.00
N THR A 31 13.33 9.81 -10.62
CA THR A 31 13.79 10.79 -9.63
C THR A 31 13.65 12.23 -10.12
N ASP A 32 13.67 12.45 -11.44
CA ASP A 32 13.46 13.77 -12.03
C ASP A 32 12.00 14.24 -11.90
N ASP A 33 11.06 13.28 -11.78
CA ASP A 33 9.65 13.55 -11.50
C ASP A 33 9.37 13.76 -10.00
N GLY A 34 10.40 13.66 -9.14
CA GLY A 34 10.30 13.86 -7.69
C GLY A 34 10.27 12.58 -6.85
N LEU A 35 10.42 11.40 -7.47
CA LEU A 35 10.53 10.14 -6.72
C LEU A 35 11.80 10.18 -5.86
N SER A 36 11.69 9.79 -4.58
CA SER A 36 12.82 9.87 -3.64
C SER A 36 13.98 8.96 -4.01
N GLN A 37 13.69 7.81 -4.65
CA GLN A 37 14.66 6.85 -5.19
C GLN A 37 13.98 5.93 -6.20
N PHE A 38 14.72 5.43 -7.19
CA PHE A 38 14.20 4.56 -8.26
C PHE A 38 13.86 3.13 -7.82
N SER A 39 14.47 2.62 -6.72
CA SER A 39 14.16 1.28 -6.19
C SER A 39 12.91 1.32 -5.32
N VAL A 40 11.81 0.84 -5.87
CA VAL A 40 10.53 0.72 -5.18
C VAL A 40 10.45 -0.59 -4.42
N ASN A 41 10.23 -0.53 -3.11
CA ASN A 41 10.06 -1.70 -2.25
C ASN A 41 8.59 -2.13 -2.13
N SER A 42 7.66 -1.17 -2.11
CA SER A 42 6.24 -1.42 -1.90
C SER A 42 5.38 -0.29 -2.47
N MET A 43 4.17 -0.63 -2.88
CA MET A 43 3.15 0.34 -3.30
C MET A 43 1.81 0.01 -2.63
N TYR A 44 1.02 1.04 -2.37
CA TYR A 44 -0.33 0.96 -1.84
C TYR A 44 -1.19 2.04 -2.48
N ILE A 45 -2.43 1.72 -2.85
CA ILE A 45 -3.40 2.67 -3.37
C ILE A 45 -4.47 2.86 -2.31
N ASP A 46 -4.65 4.11 -1.87
CA ASP A 46 -5.69 4.46 -0.92
C ASP A 46 -7.06 4.63 -1.59
N GLU A 47 -8.10 4.90 -0.78
CA GLU A 47 -9.48 5.07 -1.23
C GLU A 47 -9.70 6.31 -2.10
N GLN A 48 -8.78 7.26 -2.08
CA GLN A 48 -8.80 8.46 -2.93
C GLN A 48 -8.09 8.24 -4.27
N GLY A 49 -7.55 7.02 -4.49
CA GLY A 49 -6.78 6.69 -5.68
C GLY A 49 -5.33 7.22 -5.65
N ILE A 50 -4.87 7.72 -4.51
CA ILE A 50 -3.49 8.15 -4.33
C ILE A 50 -2.58 6.92 -4.24
N ILE A 51 -1.48 6.95 -4.97
CA ILE A 51 -0.47 5.89 -4.95
C ILE A 51 0.63 6.27 -3.96
N TRP A 52 0.79 5.45 -2.94
CA TRP A 52 1.86 5.52 -1.96
C TRP A 52 2.99 4.60 -2.38
N ILE A 53 4.21 5.13 -2.46
CA ILE A 53 5.39 4.43 -2.98
C ILE A 53 6.48 4.46 -1.92
N GLY A 54 6.82 3.30 -1.38
CA GLY A 54 7.90 3.11 -0.42
C GLY A 54 9.21 2.79 -1.11
N THR A 55 10.25 3.51 -0.74
CA THR A 55 11.62 3.33 -1.26
C THR A 55 12.62 3.20 -0.11
N ARG A 56 13.91 3.08 -0.42
CA ARG A 56 14.98 3.15 0.58
C ARG A 56 15.29 4.57 1.04
N GLU A 57 14.74 5.59 0.35
CA GLU A 57 15.01 7.01 0.61
C GLU A 57 13.74 7.80 0.97
N GLY A 58 12.71 7.12 1.44
CA GLY A 58 11.49 7.74 1.94
C GLY A 58 10.21 7.15 1.40
N LEU A 59 9.11 7.75 1.84
CA LEU A 59 7.76 7.54 1.36
C LEU A 59 7.43 8.60 0.31
N ASN A 60 6.78 8.20 -0.77
CA ASN A 60 6.32 9.10 -1.82
C ASN A 60 4.81 8.98 -1.97
N ARG A 61 4.15 10.10 -2.16
CA ARG A 61 2.73 10.23 -2.45
C ARG A 61 2.57 10.74 -3.88
N TYR A 62 1.96 9.94 -4.75
CA TYR A 62 1.68 10.29 -6.14
C TYR A 62 0.17 10.42 -6.37
N ASN A 63 -0.27 11.56 -6.89
CA ASN A 63 -1.68 11.87 -7.13
C ASN A 63 -2.10 11.79 -8.61
N GLY A 64 -1.23 11.24 -9.46
CA GLY A 64 -1.43 11.21 -10.90
C GLY A 64 -0.69 12.33 -11.66
N ASN A 65 -0.36 13.43 -11.01
CA ASN A 65 0.37 14.56 -11.60
C ASN A 65 1.69 14.83 -10.87
N ASP A 66 1.65 14.92 -9.55
CA ASP A 66 2.79 15.35 -8.74
C ASP A 66 3.21 14.27 -7.75
N ILE A 67 4.50 14.21 -7.47
CA ILE A 67 5.10 13.38 -6.42
C ILE A 67 5.51 14.27 -5.25
N LYS A 68 4.99 13.95 -4.05
CA LYS A 68 5.44 14.53 -2.79
C LYS A 68 6.21 13.48 -2.00
N SER A 69 7.50 13.75 -1.75
CA SER A 69 8.36 12.86 -0.97
C SER A 69 8.40 13.26 0.50
N PHE A 70 8.39 12.24 1.37
CA PHE A 70 8.51 12.37 2.82
C PHE A 70 9.75 11.60 3.27
N LYS A 71 10.63 12.28 3.99
CA LYS A 71 11.90 11.74 4.49
C LYS A 71 12.05 12.03 5.98
N LEU A 72 12.95 11.31 6.62
CA LEU A 72 13.41 11.63 7.98
C LEU A 72 13.95 13.06 8.00
N LYS A 73 13.45 13.87 8.92
CA LYS A 73 13.97 15.20 9.22
C LYS A 73 14.50 15.19 10.64
N LYS A 74 15.78 15.53 10.79
CA LYS A 74 16.41 15.65 12.11
C LYS A 74 15.68 16.70 12.95
N ASN A 75 15.31 16.33 14.18
CA ASN A 75 14.60 17.20 15.14
C ASN A 75 13.13 17.54 14.76
N ASP A 76 12.52 16.80 13.84
CA ASP A 76 11.09 16.91 13.54
C ASP A 76 10.37 15.63 13.98
N PRO A 77 9.70 15.62 15.14
CA PRO A 77 9.02 14.41 15.66
C PRO A 77 7.80 14.00 14.81
N ASN A 78 7.34 14.87 13.91
CA ASN A 78 6.24 14.57 13.01
C ASN A 78 6.71 14.10 11.63
N SER A 79 8.02 13.96 11.43
CA SER A 79 8.59 13.39 10.22
C SER A 79 8.69 11.87 10.29
N LEU A 80 8.96 11.24 9.16
CA LEU A 80 9.30 9.83 9.10
C LEU A 80 10.52 9.56 9.98
N PHE A 81 10.49 8.50 10.82
CA PHE A 81 11.61 8.18 11.72
C PHE A 81 12.72 7.34 11.07
N SER A 82 12.45 6.72 9.92
CA SER A 82 13.39 5.93 9.12
C SER A 82 13.12 6.14 7.65
N ASN A 83 14.15 6.36 6.84
CA ASN A 83 13.98 6.60 5.41
C ASN A 83 13.64 5.32 4.62
N THR A 84 14.05 4.15 5.10
CA THR A 84 13.82 2.90 4.36
C THR A 84 12.44 2.35 4.66
N VAL A 85 11.52 2.53 3.72
CA VAL A 85 10.16 1.99 3.76
C VAL A 85 10.14 0.66 3.02
N LEU A 86 9.85 -0.43 3.73
CA LEU A 86 9.85 -1.80 3.23
C LEU A 86 8.47 -2.23 2.73
N ARG A 87 7.40 -1.87 3.47
CA ARG A 87 6.03 -2.22 3.13
C ARG A 87 5.05 -1.12 3.53
N ILE A 88 3.98 -1.01 2.77
CA ILE A 88 2.91 -0.05 3.00
C ILE A 88 1.58 -0.80 3.04
N THR A 89 0.71 -0.43 3.97
CA THR A 89 -0.70 -0.81 4.03
C THR A 89 -1.53 0.36 4.56
N GLY A 90 -2.86 0.28 4.56
CA GLY A 90 -3.70 1.37 5.05
C GLY A 90 -5.06 0.89 5.52
N ASN A 91 -5.75 1.71 6.32
CA ASN A 91 -7.03 1.37 6.92
C ASN A 91 -8.24 1.81 6.07
N ARG A 92 -8.01 2.37 4.88
CA ARG A 92 -9.04 2.95 4.02
C ARG A 92 -9.91 4.00 4.73
N ASN A 93 -9.39 4.59 5.81
CA ASN A 93 -10.05 5.63 6.60
C ASN A 93 -9.03 6.70 7.03
N GLY A 94 -8.16 7.06 6.09
CA GLY A 94 -7.24 8.18 6.25
C GLY A 94 -5.94 7.88 7.00
N LYS A 95 -5.60 6.60 7.23
CA LYS A 95 -4.31 6.22 7.82
C LYS A 95 -3.53 5.27 6.93
N VAL A 96 -2.25 5.54 6.76
CA VAL A 96 -1.29 4.70 6.04
C VAL A 96 -0.25 4.20 7.04
N TYR A 97 -0.04 2.88 7.07
CA TYR A 97 0.92 2.22 7.95
C TYR A 97 2.13 1.78 7.16
N LEU A 98 3.29 2.02 7.73
CA LEU A 98 4.59 1.82 7.10
C LEU A 98 5.42 0.85 7.94
N LEU A 99 5.88 -0.23 7.32
CA LEU A 99 7.00 -1.01 7.85
C LEU A 99 8.29 -0.39 7.36
N CYS A 100 9.10 0.07 8.28
CA CYS A 100 10.46 0.56 8.03
C CYS A 100 11.49 -0.44 8.57
N THR A 101 12.77 -0.26 8.25
CA THR A 101 13.86 -1.09 8.80
C THR A 101 13.90 -1.08 10.33
N ASP A 102 13.52 0.05 10.93
CA ASP A 102 13.68 0.29 12.35
C ASP A 102 12.35 0.28 13.13
N GLY A 103 11.26 -0.24 12.49
CA GLY A 103 9.96 -0.36 13.16
C GLY A 103 8.76 -0.01 12.28
N VAL A 104 7.67 0.40 12.93
CA VAL A 104 6.38 0.70 12.29
C VAL A 104 5.98 2.15 12.57
N ALA A 105 5.56 2.85 11.50
CA ALA A 105 4.99 4.19 11.56
C ALA A 105 3.56 4.22 11.02
N GLU A 106 2.80 5.18 11.50
CA GLU A 106 1.51 5.60 10.96
C GLU A 106 1.67 6.98 10.32
N PHE A 107 1.09 7.18 9.15
CA PHE A 107 0.88 8.49 8.56
C PHE A 107 -0.61 8.81 8.55
N ASP A 108 -0.97 9.91 9.14
CA ASP A 108 -2.35 10.41 9.17
C ASP A 108 -2.56 11.42 8.03
N LEU A 109 -3.50 11.12 7.14
CA LEU A 109 -3.77 11.92 5.95
C LEU A 109 -4.37 13.29 6.29
N ALA A 110 -5.16 13.40 7.36
CA ALA A 110 -5.85 14.62 7.74
C ALA A 110 -4.86 15.64 8.35
N THR A 111 -3.98 15.17 9.22
CA THR A 111 -2.97 16.02 9.89
C THR A 111 -1.67 16.12 9.13
N GLN A 112 -1.43 15.22 8.16
CA GLN A 112 -0.17 15.05 7.41
C GLN A 112 1.06 14.85 8.33
N ARG A 113 0.89 14.12 9.42
CA ARG A 113 1.92 13.83 10.41
C ARG A 113 2.22 12.36 10.51
N PHE A 114 3.47 12.06 10.81
CA PHE A 114 3.90 10.72 11.16
C PHE A 114 3.82 10.51 12.67
N LYS A 115 3.48 9.28 13.05
CA LYS A 115 3.53 8.78 14.42
C LYS A 115 4.29 7.46 14.40
N THR A 116 5.36 7.35 15.18
CA THR A 116 6.02 6.07 15.42
C THR A 116 5.13 5.21 16.30
N LEU A 117 4.71 4.04 15.82
CA LEU A 117 3.89 3.10 16.58
C LEU A 117 4.76 2.11 17.37
N LEU A 118 5.83 1.61 16.74
CA LEU A 118 6.75 0.66 17.33
C LEU A 118 8.15 0.88 16.77
N GLN A 119 9.16 0.83 17.63
CA GLN A 119 10.58 0.77 17.24
C GLN A 119 11.14 -0.64 17.45
N GLY A 120 12.06 -1.03 16.60
CA GLY A 120 12.74 -2.32 16.61
C GLY A 120 12.36 -3.22 15.44
N ASN A 121 12.87 -4.43 15.45
CA ASN A 121 12.70 -5.37 14.34
C ASN A 121 11.24 -5.84 14.25
N VAL A 122 10.65 -5.66 13.09
CA VAL A 122 9.33 -6.16 12.69
C VAL A 122 9.48 -6.79 11.31
N ASP A 123 8.95 -8.00 11.13
CA ASP A 123 9.14 -8.77 9.90
C ASP A 123 8.03 -8.48 8.87
N ALA A 124 6.82 -8.19 9.36
CA ALA A 124 5.66 -7.95 8.50
C ALA A 124 4.64 -7.02 9.15
N ILE A 125 3.89 -6.32 8.30
CA ILE A 125 2.66 -5.61 8.69
C ILE A 125 1.53 -6.05 7.77
N TYR A 126 0.32 -6.10 8.31
CA TYR A 126 -0.91 -6.38 7.58
C TYR A 126 -2.08 -5.63 8.20
N PHE A 127 -2.96 -5.06 7.37
CA PHE A 127 -4.17 -4.41 7.83
C PHE A 127 -5.42 -5.14 7.30
N ASN A 128 -6.30 -5.55 8.23
CA ASN A 128 -7.64 -6.04 7.97
C ASN A 128 -8.49 -5.72 9.20
N GLU A 129 -9.28 -4.65 9.13
CA GLU A 129 -10.02 -4.05 10.25
C GLU A 129 -9.12 -3.56 11.40
N LYS A 130 -8.04 -4.25 11.68
CA LYS A 130 -7.00 -3.91 12.65
C LYS A 130 -5.61 -4.02 12.01
N LEU A 131 -4.65 -3.31 12.59
CA LEU A 131 -3.25 -3.44 12.21
C LEU A 131 -2.62 -4.60 12.95
N TYR A 132 -2.10 -5.56 12.22
CA TYR A 132 -1.31 -6.69 12.72
C TYR A 132 0.15 -6.49 12.37
N ILE A 133 1.02 -6.91 13.27
CA ILE A 133 2.46 -6.98 13.03
C ILE A 133 2.95 -8.41 13.30
N GLY A 134 3.85 -8.90 12.45
CA GLY A 134 4.60 -10.14 12.67
C GLY A 134 5.98 -9.81 13.20
N LYS A 135 6.39 -10.48 14.27
CA LYS A 135 7.71 -10.34 14.86
C LYS A 135 8.21 -11.72 15.26
N ARG A 136 9.17 -12.27 14.50
CA ARG A 136 9.61 -13.65 14.62
C ARG A 136 8.44 -14.64 14.47
N GLU A 137 8.10 -15.37 15.52
CA GLU A 137 7.03 -16.38 15.55
C GLU A 137 5.74 -15.87 16.20
N GLU A 138 5.67 -14.59 16.48
CA GLU A 138 4.57 -13.94 17.18
C GLU A 138 3.84 -12.99 16.25
N VAL A 139 2.52 -12.90 16.43
CA VAL A 139 1.67 -11.90 15.79
C VAL A 139 1.02 -11.04 16.87
N PHE A 140 1.13 -9.74 16.70
CA PHE A 140 0.52 -8.76 17.59
C PHE A 140 -0.53 -7.96 16.84
N VAL A 141 -1.52 -7.46 17.57
CA VAL A 141 -2.54 -6.55 17.06
C VAL A 141 -2.42 -5.19 17.73
N TYR A 142 -2.48 -4.14 16.93
CA TYR A 142 -2.46 -2.78 17.45
C TYR A 142 -3.80 -2.42 18.09
N ASN A 143 -3.73 -1.98 19.32
CA ASN A 143 -4.87 -1.47 20.08
C ASN A 143 -4.86 0.06 20.03
N GLU A 144 -5.74 0.64 19.23
CA GLU A 144 -5.81 2.10 19.05
C GLU A 144 -6.17 2.84 20.34
N SER A 145 -6.94 2.20 21.24
CA SER A 145 -7.39 2.82 22.50
C SER A 145 -6.26 2.99 23.50
N THR A 146 -5.34 2.01 23.56
CA THR A 146 -4.21 2.03 24.48
C THR A 146 -2.92 2.52 23.83
N GLY A 147 -2.85 2.49 22.49
CA GLY A 147 -1.65 2.78 21.73
C GLY A 147 -0.60 1.67 21.79
N ASN A 148 -0.93 0.49 22.30
CA ASN A 148 -0.04 -0.64 22.47
C ASN A 148 -0.32 -1.75 21.46
N PHE A 149 0.59 -2.71 21.38
CA PHE A 149 0.44 -3.94 20.64
C PHE A 149 0.17 -5.08 21.60
N ASP A 150 -0.99 -5.72 21.47
CA ASP A 150 -1.40 -6.88 22.27
C ASP A 150 -1.03 -8.16 21.51
N LEU A 151 -0.55 -9.19 22.22
CA LEU A 151 -0.24 -10.48 21.60
C LEU A 151 -1.53 -11.11 21.05
N PHE A 152 -1.55 -11.42 19.76
CA PHE A 152 -2.69 -12.04 19.08
C PHE A 152 -2.48 -13.55 18.87
N TYR A 153 -1.27 -13.95 18.49
CA TYR A 153 -0.91 -15.33 18.21
C TYR A 153 0.55 -15.61 18.51
N LEU A 154 0.82 -16.76 19.10
CA LEU A 154 2.15 -17.30 19.35
C LEU A 154 2.28 -18.63 18.59
N SER A 155 3.29 -18.78 17.77
CA SER A 155 3.61 -20.06 17.13
C SER A 155 4.21 -21.03 18.17
N LEU A 156 3.55 -22.16 18.38
CA LEU A 156 4.03 -23.23 19.27
C LEU A 156 4.94 -24.24 18.55
N ILE A 157 5.58 -23.87 17.45
CA ILE A 157 6.37 -24.80 16.62
C ILE A 157 7.65 -25.32 17.32
N HIS A 158 8.01 -24.80 18.48
CA HIS A 158 9.07 -25.34 19.33
C HIS A 158 8.55 -26.23 20.46
N ILE A 159 7.70 -27.20 20.14
CA ILE A 159 7.59 -28.37 21.00
C ILE A 159 8.81 -29.22 20.64
N SER A 160 9.89 -29.10 21.42
CA SER A 160 11.01 -30.02 21.38
C SER A 160 10.47 -31.45 21.42
N GLU A 161 10.87 -32.27 20.44
CA GLU A 161 10.59 -33.70 20.47
C GLU A 161 11.06 -34.23 21.84
N PRO A 162 10.24 -35.06 22.51
CA PRO A 162 10.67 -35.70 23.74
C PRO A 162 11.83 -36.63 23.41
N THR A 163 12.95 -36.39 24.05
CA THR A 163 14.13 -37.25 24.04
C THR A 163 13.81 -38.65 24.57
#